data_67d3fcb69c45e40204cfbb5c9e6b7f2a
#
_entry.id   67d3fcb69c45e40204cfbb5c9e6b7f2a
#
_cell.length_a   1.000
_cell.length_b   1.000
_cell.length_c   1.000
_cell.angle_alpha   90.00
_cell.angle_beta   90.00
_cell.angle_gamma   90.00
#
_symmetry.space_group_name_H-M   'P 1'
#
loop_
_entity.id
_entity.type
_entity.pdbx_description
1 polymer ?
#
loop_
_entity_poly.entity_id
_entity_poly.type
_entity_poly.pdbx_seq_one_letter_code
_entity_poly.pdbx_strand_id
1 'polypeptide(L)'
;MLIPRTAQRRRAPPQHRGPPRKTLAMLFLIGMAAMVVAGRLPALLALWYAAASVVAMIVYRRDKSAAQRGPQRTPETSLHIIALLGGWPGALFAQGLFRHKSSKAAFQLRFWIIVVVNVAMLFVALRQPALMNALHALLE
;
A
#
# COMPACT_ATOMS: atom_id res chain seq x y z
N MET A 1 6.10 7.75 59.34
CA MET A 1 7.26 7.76 58.42
C MET A 1 6.75 7.33 57.02
N LEU A 2 6.49 8.29 56.13
CA LEU A 2 5.93 8.03 54.81
C LEU A 2 7.12 7.75 53.86
N ILE A 3 7.17 6.53 53.35
CA ILE A 3 8.13 6.15 52.32
C ILE A 3 7.67 6.77 51.00
N PRO A 4 8.47 7.60 50.31
CA PRO A 4 8.10 8.14 49.04
C PRO A 4 8.03 6.99 48.02
N ARG A 5 6.84 6.78 47.44
CA ARG A 5 6.66 5.93 46.26
C ARG A 5 7.55 6.49 45.14
N THR A 6 8.74 5.92 44.97
CA THR A 6 9.53 6.14 43.76
C THR A 6 8.64 5.87 42.55
N ALA A 7 8.36 6.93 41.82
CA ALA A 7 7.62 6.85 40.57
C ALA A 7 8.38 5.88 39.65
N GLN A 8 7.90 4.66 39.61
CA GLN A 8 8.37 3.65 38.66
C GLN A 8 8.09 4.23 37.26
N ARG A 9 9.11 4.85 36.65
CA ARG A 9 9.06 5.27 35.26
C ARG A 9 8.71 4.00 34.47
N ARG A 10 7.42 3.87 34.11
CA ARG A 10 6.98 2.87 33.14
C ARG A 10 7.77 3.17 31.88
N ARG A 11 8.80 2.36 31.61
CA ARG A 11 9.47 2.35 30.32
C ARG A 11 8.38 2.13 29.28
N ALA A 12 8.13 3.12 28.44
CA ALA A 12 7.23 2.95 27.30
C ALA A 12 7.68 1.67 26.55
N PRO A 13 6.75 0.78 26.19
CA PRO A 13 7.12 -0.42 25.44
C PRO A 13 7.86 0.01 24.17
N PRO A 14 8.87 -0.78 23.73
CA PRO A 14 9.59 -0.46 22.51
C PRO A 14 8.57 -0.32 21.39
N GLN A 15 8.52 0.86 20.80
CA GLN A 15 7.70 1.08 19.60
C GLN A 15 8.31 0.19 18.50
N HIS A 16 7.66 -0.91 18.21
CA HIS A 16 7.97 -1.68 17.01
C HIS A 16 7.77 -0.75 15.82
N ARG A 17 8.86 -0.21 15.31
CA ARG A 17 8.85 0.53 14.05
C ARG A 17 8.45 -0.49 12.98
N GLY A 18 7.22 -0.43 12.53
CA GLY A 18 6.76 -1.20 11.40
C GLY A 18 7.61 -0.91 10.15
N PRO A 19 7.50 -1.73 9.10
CA PRO A 19 8.30 -1.56 7.88
C PRO A 19 8.15 -0.13 7.33
N PRO A 20 9.18 0.41 6.66
CA PRO A 20 9.18 1.77 6.10
C PRO A 20 8.23 1.87 4.90
N ARG A 21 6.95 1.96 5.15
CA ARG A 21 5.86 1.82 4.17
C ARG A 21 5.94 2.82 3.02
N LYS A 22 6.20 4.09 3.34
CA LYS A 22 6.35 5.14 2.33
C LYS A 22 7.53 4.87 1.41
N THR A 23 8.65 4.46 1.98
CA THR A 23 9.87 4.14 1.23
C THR A 23 9.65 2.96 0.31
N LEU A 24 9.02 1.89 0.79
CA LEU A 24 8.71 0.71 -0.03
C LEU A 24 7.77 1.06 -1.19
N ALA A 25 6.74 1.86 -0.95
CA ALA A 25 5.83 2.33 -1.99
C ALA A 25 6.56 3.16 -3.06
N MET A 26 7.39 4.09 -2.62
CA MET A 26 8.17 4.95 -3.53
C MET A 26 9.18 4.14 -4.35
N LEU A 27 9.89 3.21 -3.74
CA LEU A 27 10.86 2.36 -4.43
C LEU A 27 10.18 1.49 -5.49
N PHE A 28 9.00 0.96 -5.20
CA PHE A 28 8.24 0.19 -6.17
C PHE A 28 7.81 1.04 -7.37
N LEU A 29 7.25 2.21 -7.14
CA LEU A 29 6.80 3.11 -8.21
C LEU A 29 7.97 3.64 -9.06
N ILE A 30 9.08 3.98 -8.42
CA ILE A 30 10.30 4.41 -9.12
C ILE A 30 10.86 3.24 -9.94
N GLY A 31 10.90 2.03 -9.38
CA GLY A 31 11.31 0.84 -10.10
C GLY A 31 10.45 0.55 -11.33
N MET A 32 9.14 0.71 -11.22
CA MET A 32 8.23 0.59 -12.37
C MET A 32 8.54 1.65 -13.44
N ALA A 33 8.72 2.91 -13.05
CA ALA A 33 9.07 3.98 -13.98
C ALA A 33 10.40 3.71 -14.69
N ALA A 34 11.41 3.23 -13.96
CA ALA A 34 12.69 2.85 -14.54
C ALA A 34 12.56 1.69 -15.55
N MET A 35 11.70 0.70 -15.26
CA MET A 35 11.43 -0.41 -16.18
C MET A 35 10.70 0.05 -17.46
N VAL A 36 9.82 1.04 -17.35
CA VAL A 36 9.18 1.65 -18.54
C VAL A 36 10.25 2.34 -19.41
N VAL A 37 11.10 3.15 -18.81
CA VAL A 37 12.18 3.84 -19.53
C VAL A 37 13.15 2.85 -20.19
N ALA A 38 13.41 1.72 -19.53
CA ALA A 38 14.24 0.65 -20.07
C ALA A 38 13.54 -0.20 -21.17
N GLY A 39 12.27 0.10 -21.50
CA GLY A 39 11.49 -0.65 -22.47
C GLY A 39 11.09 -2.06 -22.04
N ARG A 40 11.20 -2.38 -20.75
CA ARG A 40 10.88 -3.71 -20.19
C ARG A 40 9.49 -3.83 -19.62
N LEU A 41 8.82 -2.71 -19.40
CA LEU A 41 7.46 -2.65 -18.86
C LEU A 41 6.61 -1.75 -19.75
N PRO A 42 5.42 -2.21 -20.20
CA PRO A 42 4.48 -1.34 -20.89
C PRO A 42 4.06 -0.15 -20.04
N ALA A 43 4.09 1.05 -20.61
CA ALA A 43 3.69 2.27 -19.93
C ALA A 43 2.25 2.17 -19.40
N LEU A 44 1.37 1.43 -20.09
CA LEU A 44 -0.01 1.21 -19.67
C LEU A 44 -0.11 0.56 -18.30
N LEU A 45 0.74 -0.44 -18.00
CA LEU A 45 0.77 -1.06 -16.67
C LEU A 45 1.24 -0.09 -15.58
N ALA A 46 2.27 0.70 -15.86
CA ALA A 46 2.75 1.71 -14.91
C ALA A 46 1.68 2.77 -14.63
N LEU A 47 0.99 3.24 -15.66
CA LEU A 47 -0.14 4.19 -15.54
C LEU A 47 -1.30 3.59 -14.74
N TRP A 48 -1.61 2.31 -14.96
CA TRP A 48 -2.63 1.60 -14.19
C TRP A 48 -2.30 1.57 -12.70
N TYR A 49 -1.08 1.18 -12.33
CA TYR A 49 -0.64 1.16 -10.93
C TYR A 49 -0.63 2.57 -10.31
N ALA A 50 -0.21 3.58 -11.08
CA ALA A 50 -0.23 4.96 -10.62
C ALA A 50 -1.66 5.45 -10.37
N ALA A 51 -2.59 5.22 -11.31
CA ALA A 51 -3.99 5.60 -11.17
C ALA A 51 -4.66 4.87 -9.99
N ALA A 52 -4.47 3.54 -9.88
CA ALA A 52 -5.00 2.76 -8.77
C ALA A 52 -4.42 3.20 -7.42
N SER A 53 -3.16 3.60 -7.38
CA SER A 53 -2.50 4.15 -6.19
C SER A 53 -3.10 5.49 -5.77
N VAL A 54 -3.40 6.37 -6.71
CA VAL A 54 -4.08 7.65 -6.43
C VAL A 54 -5.47 7.40 -5.86
N VAL A 55 -6.24 6.48 -6.46
CA VAL A 55 -7.56 6.09 -5.95
C VAL A 55 -7.46 5.53 -4.54
N ALA A 56 -6.49 4.65 -4.29
CA ALA A 56 -6.24 4.10 -2.95
C ALA A 56 -5.96 5.20 -1.93
N MET A 57 -5.12 6.17 -2.25
CA MET A 57 -4.82 7.29 -1.36
C MET A 57 -6.06 8.13 -1.05
N ILE A 58 -6.89 8.41 -2.06
CA ILE A 58 -8.14 9.16 -1.88
C ILE A 58 -9.09 8.40 -0.95
N VAL A 59 -9.26 7.11 -1.17
CA VAL A 59 -10.15 6.27 -0.37
C VAL A 59 -9.67 6.17 1.07
N TYR A 60 -8.37 5.95 1.30
CA TYR A 60 -7.79 5.94 2.66
C TYR A 60 -7.96 7.28 3.38
N ARG A 61 -7.77 8.39 2.67
CA ARG A 61 -7.97 9.72 3.23
C ARG A 61 -9.43 9.95 3.62
N ARG A 62 -10.38 9.54 2.78
CA ARG A 62 -11.82 9.62 3.05
C ARG A 62 -12.22 8.74 4.22
N ASP A 63 -11.69 7.51 4.28
CA ASP A 63 -11.96 6.57 5.38
C ASP A 63 -11.46 7.14 6.72
N LYS A 64 -10.28 7.73 6.75
CA LYS A 64 -9.76 8.42 7.94
C LYS A 64 -10.65 9.59 8.37
N SER A 65 -11.07 10.42 7.44
CA SER A 65 -11.97 11.55 7.71
C SER A 65 -13.34 11.09 8.21
N ALA A 66 -13.90 10.04 7.62
CA ALA A 66 -15.17 9.44 8.05
C ALA A 66 -15.08 8.85 9.46
N ALA A 67 -13.96 8.22 9.81
CA ALA A 67 -13.72 7.69 11.16
C ALA A 67 -13.70 8.78 12.25
N GLN A 68 -13.34 10.02 11.88
CA GLN A 68 -13.34 11.17 12.79
C GLN A 68 -14.71 11.85 12.90
N ARG A 69 -15.59 11.67 11.91
CA ARG A 69 -16.89 12.39 11.81
C ARG A 69 -18.12 11.57 12.15
N GLY A 70 -18.02 10.25 12.25
CA GLY A 70 -19.18 9.39 12.54
C GLY A 70 -19.02 7.92 12.13
N PRO A 71 -20.10 7.11 12.16
CA PRO A 71 -20.06 5.66 12.00
C PRO A 71 -19.87 5.18 10.55
N GLN A 72 -19.91 6.04 9.55
CA GLN A 72 -19.74 5.67 8.14
C GLN A 72 -18.27 5.48 7.81
N ARG A 73 -17.79 4.25 7.90
CA ARG A 73 -16.44 3.84 7.52
C ARG A 73 -16.47 3.07 6.21
N THR A 74 -15.44 3.26 5.40
CA THR A 74 -15.22 2.40 4.23
C THR A 74 -14.99 0.96 4.70
N PRO A 75 -15.71 -0.04 4.15
CA PRO A 75 -15.47 -1.43 4.48
C PRO A 75 -14.01 -1.82 4.21
N GLU A 76 -13.40 -2.60 5.09
CA GLU A 76 -12.03 -3.09 4.90
C GLU A 76 -11.86 -3.88 3.60
N THR A 77 -12.91 -4.60 3.19
CA THR A 77 -12.96 -5.32 1.92
C THR A 77 -12.72 -4.40 0.72
N SER A 78 -13.30 -3.20 0.71
CA SER A 78 -13.08 -2.21 -0.37
C SER A 78 -11.62 -1.78 -0.46
N LEU A 79 -10.97 -1.57 0.68
CA LEU A 79 -9.55 -1.21 0.73
C LEU A 79 -8.66 -2.35 0.20
N HIS A 80 -9.01 -3.60 0.50
CA HIS A 80 -8.30 -4.78 0.01
C HIS A 80 -8.50 -5.00 -1.49
N ILE A 81 -9.71 -4.78 -2.02
CA ILE A 81 -9.98 -4.87 -3.46
C ILE A 81 -9.17 -3.84 -4.23
N ILE A 82 -9.10 -2.60 -3.78
CA ILE A 82 -8.30 -1.54 -4.41
C ILE A 82 -6.82 -1.93 -4.41
N ALA A 83 -6.32 -2.47 -3.30
CA ALA A 83 -4.94 -2.96 -3.21
C ALA A 83 -4.69 -4.09 -4.21
N LEU A 84 -5.60 -5.06 -4.34
CA LEU A 84 -5.49 -6.18 -5.27
C LEU A 84 -5.49 -5.72 -6.73
N LEU A 85 -6.26 -4.69 -7.07
CA LEU A 85 -6.30 -4.10 -8.41
C LEU A 85 -5.06 -3.30 -8.80
N GLY A 86 -4.05 -3.23 -7.96
CA GLY A 86 -2.80 -2.52 -8.21
C GLY A 86 -2.64 -1.24 -7.40
N GLY A 87 -3.60 -0.90 -6.55
CA GLY A 87 -3.54 0.28 -5.68
C GLY A 87 -2.72 0.09 -4.39
N TRP A 88 -2.10 -1.06 -4.19
CA TRP A 88 -1.35 -1.36 -2.96
C TRP A 88 -0.17 -0.41 -2.69
N PRO A 89 0.57 0.13 -3.70
CA PRO A 89 1.62 1.11 -3.41
C PRO A 89 1.04 2.39 -2.81
N GLY A 90 -0.06 2.89 -3.37
CA GLY A 90 -0.78 4.05 -2.83
C GLY A 90 -1.39 3.77 -1.46
N ALA A 91 -1.96 2.59 -1.25
CA ALA A 91 -2.49 2.15 0.04
C ALA A 91 -1.38 2.08 1.10
N LEU A 92 -0.23 1.53 0.76
CA LEU A 92 0.93 1.43 1.64
C LEU A 92 1.47 2.82 2.00
N PHE A 93 1.57 3.71 1.03
CA PHE A 93 1.95 5.10 1.25
C PHE A 93 0.96 5.81 2.16
N ALA A 94 -0.34 5.66 1.92
CA ALA A 94 -1.40 6.25 2.74
C ALA A 94 -1.39 5.73 4.18
N GLN A 95 -1.17 4.44 4.39
CA GLN A 95 -1.01 3.86 5.73
C GLN A 95 0.18 4.49 6.48
N GLY A 96 1.28 4.72 5.79
CA GLY A 96 2.45 5.39 6.35
C GLY A 96 2.22 6.89 6.63
N LEU A 97 1.49 7.58 5.73
CA LEU A 97 1.23 9.01 5.83
C LEU A 97 0.16 9.33 6.87
N PHE A 98 -0.97 8.62 6.83
CA PHE A 98 -2.11 8.88 7.71
C PHE A 98 -2.08 8.08 9.00
N ARG A 99 -1.15 7.13 9.15
CA ARG A 99 -1.07 6.18 10.27
C ARG A 99 -2.39 5.47 10.56
N HIS A 100 -3.17 5.20 9.49
CA HIS A 100 -4.50 4.64 9.55
C HIS A 100 -4.48 3.14 9.28
N LYS A 101 -5.22 2.36 10.13
CA LYS A 101 -5.32 0.88 10.07
C LYS A 101 -3.99 0.12 10.14
N SER A 102 -2.89 0.81 10.50
CA SER A 102 -1.57 0.21 10.59
C SER A 102 -1.36 -0.66 11.83
N SER A 103 -2.21 -0.53 12.84
CA SER A 103 -2.14 -1.27 14.11
C SER A 103 -2.97 -2.55 14.15
N LYS A 104 -3.89 -2.75 13.20
CA LYS A 104 -4.76 -3.93 13.18
C LYS A 104 -4.05 -5.10 12.49
N ALA A 105 -3.63 -6.09 13.28
CA ALA A 105 -2.83 -7.23 12.79
C ALA A 105 -3.53 -8.05 11.70
N ALA A 106 -4.84 -8.32 11.84
CA ALA A 106 -5.59 -9.06 10.83
C ALA A 106 -5.69 -8.31 9.49
N PHE A 107 -5.88 -6.98 9.53
CA PHE A 107 -5.87 -6.14 8.34
C PHE A 107 -4.52 -6.18 7.65
N GLN A 108 -3.44 -6.03 8.41
CA GLN A 108 -2.07 -6.04 7.88
C GLN A 108 -1.70 -7.38 7.26
N LEU A 109 -2.08 -8.49 7.87
CA LEU A 109 -1.82 -9.82 7.32
C LEU A 109 -2.49 -9.99 5.95
N ARG A 110 -3.77 -9.65 5.83
CA ARG A 110 -4.50 -9.72 4.56
C ARG A 110 -3.91 -8.78 3.52
N PHE A 111 -3.55 -7.58 3.91
CA PHE A 111 -2.93 -6.60 3.03
C PHE A 111 -1.62 -7.12 2.44
N TRP A 112 -0.72 -7.66 3.26
CA TRP A 112 0.56 -8.18 2.78
C TRP A 112 0.42 -9.43 1.92
N ILE A 113 -0.55 -10.29 2.20
CA ILE A 113 -0.89 -11.42 1.31
C ILE A 113 -1.30 -10.89 -0.06
N ILE A 114 -2.14 -9.87 -0.11
CA ILE A 114 -2.58 -9.23 -1.37
C ILE A 114 -1.41 -8.62 -2.12
N VAL A 115 -0.49 -7.95 -1.43
CA VAL A 115 0.72 -7.40 -2.05
C VAL A 115 1.55 -8.50 -2.70
N VAL A 116 1.80 -9.60 -1.98
CA VAL A 116 2.57 -10.74 -2.51
C VAL A 116 1.89 -11.35 -3.73
N VAL A 117 0.58 -11.60 -3.66
CA VAL A 117 -0.20 -12.14 -4.78
C VAL A 117 -0.15 -11.20 -5.98
N ASN A 118 -0.31 -9.90 -5.78
CA ASN A 118 -0.29 -8.90 -6.85
C ASN A 118 1.09 -8.83 -7.53
N VAL A 119 2.16 -8.79 -6.75
CA VAL A 119 3.53 -8.78 -7.28
C VAL A 119 3.85 -10.07 -8.03
N ALA A 120 3.40 -11.23 -7.51
CA ALA A 120 3.55 -12.52 -8.20
C ALA A 120 2.80 -12.54 -9.55
N MET A 121 1.57 -12.04 -9.58
CA MET A 121 0.79 -11.91 -10.82
C MET A 121 1.48 -10.99 -11.83
N LEU A 122 2.00 -9.87 -11.40
CA LEU A 122 2.76 -8.94 -12.24
C LEU A 122 4.01 -9.63 -12.82
N PHE A 123 4.74 -10.35 -11.98
CA PHE A 123 5.94 -11.09 -12.43
C PHE A 123 5.61 -12.16 -13.47
N VAL A 124 4.54 -12.91 -13.28
CA VAL A 124 4.07 -13.90 -14.25
C VAL A 124 3.63 -13.22 -15.55
N ALA A 125 2.88 -12.13 -15.46
CA ALA A 125 2.44 -11.37 -16.63
C ALA A 125 3.62 -10.84 -17.45
N LEU A 126 4.67 -10.33 -16.82
CA LEU A 126 5.88 -9.84 -17.49
C LEU A 126 6.65 -10.94 -18.24
N ARG A 127 6.46 -12.20 -17.86
CA ARG A 127 7.06 -13.35 -18.55
C ARG A 127 6.23 -13.87 -19.73
N GLN A 128 5.05 -13.31 -19.97
CA GLN A 128 4.17 -13.71 -21.08
C GLN A 128 4.39 -12.78 -22.29
N PRO A 129 5.17 -13.22 -23.32
CA PRO A 129 5.49 -12.34 -24.44
C PRO A 129 4.25 -11.92 -25.24
N ALA A 130 3.25 -12.79 -25.37
CA ALA A 130 2.01 -12.48 -26.06
C ALA A 130 1.24 -11.33 -25.39
N LEU A 131 1.13 -11.35 -24.05
CA LEU A 131 0.49 -10.31 -23.27
C LEU A 131 1.26 -9.00 -23.36
N MET A 132 2.57 -9.07 -23.27
CA MET A 132 3.43 -7.89 -23.34
C MET A 132 3.34 -7.21 -24.71
N ASN A 133 3.36 -7.98 -25.79
CA ASN A 133 3.20 -7.45 -27.14
C ASN A 133 1.82 -6.82 -27.36
N ALA A 134 0.75 -7.45 -26.85
CA ALA A 134 -0.59 -6.89 -26.91
C ALA A 134 -0.71 -5.55 -26.16
N LEU A 135 -0.09 -5.44 -24.99
CA LEU A 135 -0.11 -4.20 -24.20
C LEU A 135 0.70 -3.07 -24.85
N HIS A 136 1.81 -3.39 -25.53
CA HIS A 136 2.56 -2.40 -26.30
C HIS A 136 1.76 -1.90 -27.52
N ALA A 137 1.12 -2.82 -28.23
CA ALA A 137 0.29 -2.48 -29.40
C ALA A 137 -0.91 -1.58 -29.08
N LEU A 138 -1.40 -1.58 -27.83
CA LEU A 138 -2.48 -0.66 -27.42
C LEU A 138 -2.03 0.80 -27.25
N LEU A 139 -0.72 1.05 -27.22
CA LEU A 139 -0.13 2.39 -27.04
C LEU A 139 0.43 2.99 -28.32
N GLU A 140 0.52 2.19 -29.40
CA GLU A 140 0.91 2.62 -30.74
C GLU A 140 -0.31 3.05 -31.58
#